data_c22e637791d4f3254623ba3cbbf8fc41
#
_entry.id   c22e637791d4f3254623ba3cbbf8fc41
#
_cell.length_a   1.000
_cell.length_b   1.000
_cell.length_c   1.000
_cell.angle_alpha   90.00
_cell.angle_beta   90.00
_cell.angle_gamma   90.00
#
_symmetry.space_group_name_H-M   'P 1'
#
loop_
_entity.id
_entity.type
_entity.pdbx_description
1 polymer ?
#
loop_
_entity_poly.entity_id
_entity_poly.type
_entity_poly.pdbx_seq_one_letter_code
_entity_poly.pdbx_strand_id
1 'polypeptide(L)'
;VEVALQTTNGIKIACGAGDNAAAAFGLGATAGDVIVSLGTSGTVFAVSATSTSDDTGTIAGFASASNDFLPLVCTLNAARVLDSISGLLGVSHSELSELALTAEPGAGGVVLVPYFEGERTPNLPEARASISGLTLTNNTRENLARAAIEGMLCGLNAGLEALLEAGVECKRIILVGGAAASPAVQQIAGEIFGVPVLIPTPGEYVANGAARQAASVALGRAATWPVAMINEISATKVALISQQYSKAAANY
;
A
#
# COMPACT_ATOMS: atom_id res chain seq x y z
N VAL A 1 5.90 19.26 -19.89
CA VAL A 1 4.46 19.19 -19.65
C VAL A 1 3.73 19.75 -20.84
N GLU A 2 2.96 18.92 -21.53
CA GLU A 2 2.29 19.29 -22.76
C GLU A 2 0.86 19.76 -22.51
N VAL A 3 0.41 20.70 -23.33
CA VAL A 3 -1.01 21.11 -23.41
C VAL A 3 -1.72 20.09 -24.28
N ALA A 4 -2.64 19.33 -23.71
CA ALA A 4 -3.42 18.35 -24.48
C ALA A 4 -4.45 19.02 -25.40
N LEU A 5 -5.07 20.10 -24.92
CA LEU A 5 -6.11 20.82 -25.63
C LEU A 5 -6.16 22.27 -25.14
N GLN A 6 -6.65 23.15 -25.98
CA GLN A 6 -7.00 24.53 -25.61
C GLN A 6 -8.44 24.84 -26.01
N THR A 7 -9.20 25.40 -25.09
CA THR A 7 -10.57 25.80 -25.35
C THR A 7 -10.62 27.05 -26.28
N THR A 8 -11.76 27.32 -26.86
CA THR A 8 -11.94 28.50 -27.75
C THR A 8 -11.70 29.84 -27.07
N ASN A 9 -11.84 29.90 -25.73
CA ASN A 9 -11.56 31.09 -24.92
C ASN A 9 -10.14 31.06 -24.30
N GLY A 10 -9.24 30.18 -24.79
CA GLY A 10 -7.83 30.18 -24.44
C GLY A 10 -7.45 29.40 -23.18
N ILE A 11 -8.37 28.67 -22.53
CA ILE A 11 -8.06 27.86 -21.37
C ILE A 11 -7.27 26.63 -21.81
N LYS A 12 -6.08 26.43 -21.22
CA LYS A 12 -5.25 25.27 -21.47
C LYS A 12 -5.73 24.09 -20.63
N ILE A 13 -5.78 22.91 -21.22
CA ILE A 13 -6.18 21.65 -20.59
C ILE A 13 -4.96 20.72 -20.58
N ALA A 14 -4.61 20.20 -19.41
CA ALA A 14 -3.59 19.17 -19.26
C ALA A 14 -4.12 17.80 -19.71
N CYS A 15 -3.20 16.85 -19.99
CA CYS A 15 -3.60 15.51 -20.45
C CYS A 15 -4.43 14.70 -19.44
N GLY A 16 -4.41 15.08 -18.16
CA GLY A 16 -5.00 14.27 -17.11
C GLY A 16 -4.12 13.06 -16.76
N ALA A 17 -4.56 12.28 -15.79
CA ALA A 17 -3.92 11.04 -15.38
C ALA A 17 -4.94 10.14 -14.66
N GLY A 18 -4.71 8.82 -14.65
CA GLY A 18 -5.43 7.91 -13.77
C GLY A 18 -5.14 8.24 -12.31
N ASP A 19 -6.00 7.78 -11.41
CA ASP A 19 -5.96 8.11 -9.98
C ASP A 19 -4.62 7.76 -9.32
N ASN A 20 -4.07 6.54 -9.52
CA ASN A 20 -2.79 6.14 -8.96
C ASN A 20 -1.62 6.96 -9.53
N ALA A 21 -1.65 7.27 -10.83
CA ALA A 21 -0.64 8.12 -11.47
C ALA A 21 -0.72 9.57 -10.96
N ALA A 22 -1.93 10.10 -10.79
CA ALA A 22 -2.15 11.41 -10.19
C ALA A 22 -1.71 11.42 -8.71
N ALA A 23 -2.01 10.37 -7.94
CA ALA A 23 -1.58 10.26 -6.55
C ALA A 23 -0.05 10.23 -6.42
N ALA A 24 0.65 9.41 -7.23
CA ALA A 24 2.12 9.38 -7.26
C ALA A 24 2.70 10.76 -7.59
N PHE A 25 2.15 11.43 -8.61
CA PHE A 25 2.56 12.78 -8.99
C PHE A 25 2.25 13.81 -7.92
N GLY A 26 1.08 13.70 -7.26
CA GLY A 26 0.67 14.55 -6.14
C GLY A 26 1.57 14.41 -4.91
N LEU A 27 2.02 13.20 -4.62
CA LEU A 27 3.00 12.90 -3.58
C LEU A 27 4.41 13.38 -3.93
N GLY A 28 4.69 13.66 -5.20
CA GLY A 28 6.03 13.97 -5.67
C GLY A 28 6.93 12.73 -5.69
N ALA A 29 6.34 11.55 -5.87
CA ALA A 29 7.08 10.30 -5.96
C ALA A 29 7.98 10.27 -7.20
N THR A 30 9.13 9.64 -7.07
CA THR A 30 10.18 9.52 -8.07
C THR A 30 10.61 8.06 -8.23
N ALA A 31 11.44 7.76 -9.22
CA ALA A 31 11.95 6.41 -9.42
C ALA A 31 12.64 5.87 -8.16
N GLY A 32 12.21 4.69 -7.73
CA GLY A 32 12.59 4.06 -6.48
C GLY A 32 11.63 4.31 -5.31
N ASP A 33 10.62 5.16 -5.49
CA ASP A 33 9.51 5.30 -4.53
C ASP A 33 8.40 4.28 -4.88
N VAL A 34 7.99 3.49 -3.89
CA VAL A 34 6.83 2.61 -3.97
C VAL A 34 5.72 3.16 -3.08
N ILE A 35 4.55 3.31 -3.64
CA ILE A 35 3.38 3.74 -2.89
C ILE A 35 2.57 2.50 -2.50
N VAL A 36 2.26 2.38 -1.20
CA VAL A 36 1.35 1.38 -0.65
C VAL A 36 0.12 2.10 -0.16
N SER A 37 -1.01 1.87 -0.84
CA SER A 37 -2.28 2.52 -0.52
C SER A 37 -3.21 1.57 0.23
N LEU A 38 -3.60 1.96 1.44
CA LEU A 38 -4.44 1.22 2.37
C LEU A 38 -5.87 1.80 2.38
N GLY A 39 -6.58 1.58 1.27
CA GLY A 39 -8.03 1.83 1.17
C GLY A 39 -8.84 0.59 1.57
N THR A 40 -10.11 0.52 1.16
CA THR A 40 -10.96 -0.68 1.30
C THR A 40 -10.26 -1.90 0.69
N SER A 41 -9.77 -1.75 -0.55
CA SER A 41 -8.79 -2.61 -1.21
C SER A 41 -7.41 -1.96 -1.15
N GLY A 42 -6.35 -2.73 -1.46
CA GLY A 42 -4.99 -2.24 -1.45
C GLY A 42 -4.38 -2.13 -2.84
N THR A 43 -3.46 -1.19 -3.01
CA THR A 43 -2.61 -1.13 -4.19
C THR A 43 -1.17 -0.92 -3.80
N VAL A 44 -0.28 -1.56 -4.55
CA VAL A 44 1.17 -1.35 -4.46
C VAL A 44 1.63 -0.93 -5.85
N PHE A 45 2.15 0.26 -5.99
CA PHE A 45 2.60 0.79 -7.27
C PHE A 45 3.86 1.63 -7.13
N ALA A 46 4.65 1.66 -8.17
CA ALA A 46 5.95 2.32 -8.17
C ALA A 46 6.10 3.28 -9.36
N VAL A 47 6.85 4.36 -9.16
CA VAL A 47 7.39 5.14 -10.29
C VAL A 47 8.65 4.43 -10.79
N SER A 48 8.66 4.03 -12.05
CA SER A 48 9.76 3.28 -12.67
C SER A 48 10.21 3.93 -13.96
N ALA A 49 11.51 4.05 -14.14
CA ALA A 49 12.10 4.54 -15.40
C ALA A 49 12.01 3.51 -16.53
N THR A 50 11.75 2.25 -16.21
CA THR A 50 11.64 1.13 -17.17
C THR A 50 10.25 0.50 -17.11
N SER A 51 9.76 0.05 -18.25
CA SER A 51 8.52 -0.72 -18.32
C SER A 51 8.72 -2.11 -17.71
N THR A 52 7.66 -2.63 -17.11
CA THR A 52 7.57 -4.03 -16.69
C THR A 52 6.78 -4.83 -17.71
N SER A 53 7.10 -6.12 -17.84
CA SER A 53 6.29 -7.11 -18.58
C SER A 53 5.99 -8.26 -17.64
N ASP A 54 4.72 -8.61 -17.55
CA ASP A 54 4.26 -9.72 -16.70
C ASP A 54 3.18 -10.52 -17.43
N ASP A 55 3.51 -11.74 -17.80
CA ASP A 55 2.60 -12.65 -18.52
C ASP A 55 1.59 -13.35 -17.58
N THR A 56 1.76 -13.22 -16.26
CA THR A 56 0.86 -13.80 -15.25
C THR A 56 -0.39 -12.95 -15.01
N GLY A 57 -0.34 -11.66 -15.38
CA GLY A 57 -1.39 -10.69 -15.10
C GLY A 57 -1.43 -10.19 -13.64
N THR A 58 -0.39 -10.48 -12.86
CA THR A 58 -0.24 -9.99 -11.48
C THR A 58 0.05 -8.50 -11.47
N ILE A 59 0.96 -8.05 -12.36
CA ILE A 59 1.36 -6.65 -12.49
C ILE A 59 0.64 -6.00 -13.67
N ALA A 60 -0.10 -4.95 -13.40
CA ALA A 60 -0.67 -4.10 -14.42
C ALA A 60 0.31 -2.98 -14.78
N GLY A 61 0.57 -2.80 -16.08
CA GLY A 61 1.43 -1.73 -16.60
C GLY A 61 0.64 -0.46 -16.89
N PHE A 62 0.96 0.64 -16.23
CA PHE A 62 0.40 1.96 -16.48
C PHE A 62 1.50 2.97 -16.81
N ALA A 63 1.10 4.09 -17.41
CA ALA A 63 1.93 5.27 -17.53
C ALA A 63 1.83 6.12 -16.27
N SER A 64 2.95 6.67 -15.81
CA SER A 64 2.94 7.69 -14.75
C SER A 64 2.53 9.06 -15.32
N ALA A 65 2.25 10.01 -14.43
CA ALA A 65 1.98 11.39 -14.82
C ALA A 65 3.26 12.21 -15.12
N SER A 66 4.44 11.61 -15.00
CA SER A 66 5.77 12.23 -15.17
C SER A 66 6.58 11.72 -16.37
N ASN A 67 5.95 11.02 -17.31
CA ASN A 67 6.56 10.33 -18.47
C ASN A 67 7.40 9.08 -18.12
N ASP A 68 7.22 8.57 -16.91
CA ASP A 68 7.77 7.29 -16.49
C ASP A 68 6.69 6.19 -16.58
N PHE A 69 7.00 5.01 -16.11
CA PHE A 69 6.07 3.89 -16.00
C PHE A 69 5.52 3.80 -14.57
N LEU A 70 4.35 3.17 -14.43
CA LEU A 70 3.68 2.96 -13.14
C LEU A 70 3.21 1.49 -13.04
N PRO A 71 4.12 0.52 -12.88
CA PRO A 71 3.71 -0.84 -12.58
C PRO A 71 2.93 -0.89 -11.27
N LEU A 72 1.85 -1.67 -11.25
CA LEU A 72 0.86 -1.68 -10.18
C LEU A 72 0.35 -3.08 -9.91
N VAL A 73 0.23 -3.43 -8.62
CA VAL A 73 -0.42 -4.64 -8.13
C VAL A 73 -1.60 -4.25 -7.25
N CYS A 74 -2.73 -4.94 -7.41
CA CYS A 74 -3.93 -4.72 -6.60
C CYS A 74 -4.21 -5.92 -5.70
N THR A 75 -4.68 -5.64 -4.46
CA THR A 75 -5.27 -6.63 -3.56
C THR A 75 -6.73 -6.28 -3.28
N LEU A 76 -7.55 -7.28 -2.96
CA LEU A 76 -8.94 -7.04 -2.53
C LEU A 76 -9.05 -6.71 -1.05
N ASN A 77 -8.12 -7.19 -0.25
CA ASN A 77 -8.20 -7.16 1.21
C ASN A 77 -7.13 -6.22 1.78
N ALA A 78 -7.55 -5.00 2.20
CA ALA A 78 -6.71 -4.06 2.90
C ALA A 78 -7.40 -3.53 4.17
N ALA A 79 -7.77 -2.26 4.28
CA ALA A 79 -8.32 -1.69 5.52
C ALA A 79 -9.58 -2.43 6.03
N ARG A 80 -10.40 -2.99 5.13
CA ARG A 80 -11.58 -3.82 5.50
C ARG A 80 -11.23 -5.02 6.39
N VAL A 81 -10.01 -5.52 6.35
CA VAL A 81 -9.51 -6.57 7.26
C VAL A 81 -9.54 -6.06 8.69
N LEU A 82 -9.12 -4.82 8.90
CA LEU A 82 -9.12 -4.18 10.21
C LEU A 82 -10.56 -3.92 10.69
N ASP A 83 -11.47 -3.52 9.78
CA ASP A 83 -12.90 -3.38 10.10
C ASP A 83 -13.50 -4.69 10.60
N SER A 84 -13.19 -5.79 9.91
CA SER A 84 -13.68 -7.13 10.27
C SER A 84 -13.18 -7.57 11.65
N ILE A 85 -11.91 -7.42 11.92
CA ILE A 85 -11.31 -7.89 13.19
C ILE A 85 -11.65 -6.94 14.33
N SER A 86 -11.72 -5.62 14.13
CA SER A 86 -12.20 -4.70 15.16
C SER A 86 -13.65 -5.00 15.54
N GLY A 87 -14.50 -5.29 14.56
CA GLY A 87 -15.89 -5.73 14.80
C GLY A 87 -15.96 -7.05 15.58
N LEU A 88 -15.14 -8.04 15.22
CA LEU A 88 -15.06 -9.32 15.93
C LEU A 88 -14.63 -9.14 17.39
N LEU A 89 -13.64 -8.28 17.63
CA LEU A 89 -13.10 -8.01 18.97
C LEU A 89 -13.96 -7.03 19.78
N GLY A 90 -14.93 -6.36 19.14
CA GLY A 90 -15.77 -5.34 19.78
C GLY A 90 -14.96 -4.12 20.23
N VAL A 91 -14.02 -3.63 19.38
CA VAL A 91 -13.13 -2.51 19.67
C VAL A 91 -13.16 -1.49 18.54
N SER A 92 -12.78 -0.26 18.84
CA SER A 92 -12.47 0.77 17.84
C SER A 92 -11.14 0.49 17.13
N HIS A 93 -10.88 1.18 16.00
CA HIS A 93 -9.59 1.11 15.31
C HIS A 93 -8.42 1.59 16.17
N SER A 94 -8.64 2.57 17.05
CA SER A 94 -7.61 3.02 18.00
C SER A 94 -7.25 1.93 18.98
N GLU A 95 -8.23 1.30 19.60
CA GLU A 95 -8.03 0.19 20.54
C GLU A 95 -7.42 -1.04 19.84
N LEU A 96 -7.82 -1.32 18.58
CA LEU A 96 -7.18 -2.37 17.78
C LEU A 96 -5.68 -2.10 17.59
N SER A 97 -5.33 -0.84 17.30
CA SER A 97 -3.94 -0.41 17.18
C SER A 97 -3.16 -0.58 18.49
N GLU A 98 -3.75 -0.16 19.61
CA GLU A 98 -3.14 -0.32 20.94
C GLU A 98 -2.93 -1.79 21.30
N LEU A 99 -3.94 -2.63 21.10
CA LEU A 99 -3.82 -4.09 21.30
C LEU A 99 -2.70 -4.69 20.46
N ALA A 100 -2.65 -4.36 19.17
CA ALA A 100 -1.63 -4.90 18.27
C ALA A 100 -0.20 -4.53 18.67
N LEU A 101 0.01 -3.32 19.22
CA LEU A 101 1.32 -2.86 19.69
C LEU A 101 1.79 -3.55 20.98
N THR A 102 0.89 -4.15 21.75
CA THR A 102 1.27 -4.90 22.95
C THR A 102 1.67 -6.35 22.67
N ALA A 103 1.35 -6.86 21.47
CA ALA A 103 1.77 -8.20 21.07
C ALA A 103 3.17 -8.17 20.41
N GLU A 104 3.94 -9.23 20.64
CA GLU A 104 5.26 -9.39 20.01
C GLU A 104 5.14 -9.62 18.49
N PRO A 105 6.17 -9.27 17.68
CA PRO A 105 6.22 -9.59 16.26
C PRO A 105 5.99 -11.07 15.97
N GLY A 106 5.09 -11.36 15.00
CA GLY A 106 4.63 -12.71 14.70
C GLY A 106 3.44 -13.15 15.54
N ALA A 107 2.82 -12.23 16.34
CA ALA A 107 1.54 -12.45 17.03
C ALA A 107 1.48 -13.77 17.83
N GLY A 108 2.58 -14.14 18.49
CA GLY A 108 2.68 -15.40 19.22
C GLY A 108 2.46 -16.67 18.38
N GLY A 109 2.66 -16.59 17.07
CA GLY A 109 2.43 -17.68 16.11
C GLY A 109 1.02 -17.69 15.49
N VAL A 110 0.15 -16.75 15.84
CA VAL A 110 -1.17 -16.58 15.21
C VAL A 110 -0.99 -15.88 13.86
N VAL A 111 -1.54 -16.45 12.79
CA VAL A 111 -1.47 -15.90 11.45
C VAL A 111 -2.86 -15.73 10.87
N LEU A 112 -3.20 -14.54 10.42
CA LEU A 112 -4.38 -14.28 9.60
C LEU A 112 -3.96 -14.22 8.12
N VAL A 113 -4.55 -15.07 7.27
CA VAL A 113 -4.54 -14.91 5.82
C VAL A 113 -5.86 -14.23 5.41
N PRO A 114 -5.83 -12.98 4.90
CA PRO A 114 -7.00 -12.12 4.90
C PRO A 114 -7.86 -12.21 3.63
N TYR A 115 -8.01 -13.38 3.02
CA TYR A 115 -8.75 -13.56 1.76
C TYR A 115 -10.27 -13.64 1.97
N PHE A 116 -10.88 -12.63 2.63
CA PHE A 116 -12.28 -12.68 3.09
C PHE A 116 -13.30 -12.93 1.97
N GLU A 117 -13.12 -12.32 0.81
CA GLU A 117 -14.01 -12.43 -0.35
C GLU A 117 -13.21 -12.82 -1.61
N GLY A 118 -12.28 -13.74 -1.44
CA GLY A 118 -11.28 -14.05 -2.43
C GLY A 118 -10.11 -13.08 -2.37
N GLU A 119 -9.14 -13.27 -3.24
CA GLU A 119 -8.02 -12.35 -3.43
C GLU A 119 -7.70 -12.21 -4.92
N ARG A 120 -7.20 -11.03 -5.31
CA ARG A 120 -6.78 -10.73 -6.68
C ARG A 120 -5.30 -11.04 -6.88
N THR A 121 -4.48 -10.74 -5.88
CA THR A 121 -3.05 -11.06 -5.87
C THR A 121 -2.70 -11.76 -4.57
N PRO A 122 -2.48 -13.07 -4.63
CA PRO A 122 -2.60 -14.00 -5.79
C PRO A 122 -4.03 -14.11 -6.32
N ASN A 123 -4.19 -14.60 -7.57
CA ASN A 123 -5.51 -14.76 -8.20
C ASN A 123 -6.26 -15.97 -7.61
N LEU A 124 -6.97 -15.76 -6.53
CA LEU A 124 -7.70 -16.75 -5.73
C LEU A 124 -9.14 -16.26 -5.46
N PRO A 125 -10.01 -16.18 -6.49
CA PRO A 125 -11.34 -15.56 -6.36
C PRO A 125 -12.27 -16.32 -5.40
N GLU A 126 -12.05 -17.61 -5.17
CA GLU A 126 -12.87 -18.44 -4.29
C GLU A 126 -12.28 -18.64 -2.89
N ALA A 127 -11.10 -18.06 -2.62
CA ALA A 127 -10.46 -18.18 -1.31
C ALA A 127 -11.31 -17.55 -0.19
N ARG A 128 -11.09 -18.00 1.02
CA ARG A 128 -11.70 -17.44 2.24
C ARG A 128 -10.61 -17.18 3.26
N ALA A 129 -10.83 -16.15 4.08
CA ALA A 129 -9.88 -15.85 5.15
C ALA A 129 -9.74 -17.01 6.13
N SER A 130 -8.54 -17.17 6.67
CA SER A 130 -8.26 -18.15 7.73
C SER A 130 -7.40 -17.56 8.83
N ILE A 131 -7.63 -18.04 10.05
CA ILE A 131 -6.76 -17.81 11.19
C ILE A 131 -6.14 -19.16 11.57
N SER A 132 -4.83 -19.23 11.63
CA SER A 132 -4.08 -20.44 11.94
C SER A 132 -3.10 -20.21 13.10
N GLY A 133 -2.53 -21.29 13.63
CA GLY A 133 -1.54 -21.23 14.71
C GLY A 133 -2.11 -20.99 16.09
N LEU A 134 -3.43 -21.00 16.29
CA LEU A 134 -4.07 -20.80 17.59
C LEU A 134 -3.77 -21.95 18.57
N THR A 135 -3.45 -21.58 19.79
CA THR A 135 -3.32 -22.45 20.96
C THR A 135 -4.08 -21.84 22.15
N LEU A 136 -4.22 -22.56 23.23
CA LEU A 136 -4.87 -22.02 24.44
C LEU A 136 -4.12 -20.82 25.05
N THR A 137 -2.82 -20.72 24.81
CA THR A 137 -1.96 -19.70 25.41
C THR A 137 -1.83 -18.43 24.56
N ASN A 138 -1.93 -18.54 23.21
CA ASN A 138 -1.77 -17.40 22.31
C ASN A 138 -3.08 -16.86 21.75
N ASN A 139 -4.23 -17.47 22.07
CA ASN A 139 -5.56 -16.99 21.67
C ASN A 139 -5.97 -15.79 22.53
N THR A 140 -5.34 -14.66 22.28
CA THR A 140 -5.56 -13.39 22.98
C THR A 140 -6.00 -12.30 22.01
N ARG A 141 -6.63 -11.25 22.53
CA ARG A 141 -7.09 -10.10 21.70
C ARG A 141 -5.92 -9.38 21.05
N GLU A 142 -4.83 -9.28 21.76
CA GLU A 142 -3.59 -8.62 21.33
C GLU A 142 -2.99 -9.35 20.12
N ASN A 143 -2.85 -10.67 20.21
CA ASN A 143 -2.33 -11.47 19.11
C ASN A 143 -3.26 -11.47 17.89
N LEU A 144 -4.57 -11.51 18.08
CA LEU A 144 -5.53 -11.42 16.97
C LEU A 144 -5.49 -10.05 16.29
N ALA A 145 -5.39 -8.96 17.07
CA ALA A 145 -5.26 -7.61 16.54
C ALA A 145 -3.96 -7.44 15.74
N ARG A 146 -2.84 -7.95 16.26
CA ARG A 146 -1.55 -7.90 15.57
C ARG A 146 -1.56 -8.77 14.31
N ALA A 147 -2.05 -10.00 14.39
CA ALA A 147 -2.15 -10.91 13.23
C ALA A 147 -2.98 -10.33 12.09
N ALA A 148 -4.01 -9.53 12.40
CA ALA A 148 -4.80 -8.84 11.40
C ALA A 148 -3.99 -7.78 10.62
N ILE A 149 -3.19 -6.99 11.32
CA ILE A 149 -2.33 -5.97 10.70
C ILE A 149 -1.19 -6.65 9.94
N GLU A 150 -0.53 -7.65 10.54
CA GLU A 150 0.54 -8.41 9.89
C GLU A 150 0.03 -9.11 8.62
N GLY A 151 -1.13 -9.77 8.67
CA GLY A 151 -1.72 -10.45 7.52
C GLY A 151 -2.08 -9.49 6.38
N MET A 152 -2.69 -8.35 6.69
CA MET A 152 -3.00 -7.31 5.72
C MET A 152 -1.73 -6.78 5.04
N LEU A 153 -0.71 -6.44 5.82
CA LEU A 153 0.54 -5.90 5.29
C LEU A 153 1.37 -6.95 4.54
N CYS A 154 1.36 -8.22 4.97
CA CYS A 154 2.00 -9.30 4.23
C CYS A 154 1.35 -9.55 2.87
N GLY A 155 0.02 -9.44 2.77
CA GLY A 155 -0.68 -9.51 1.48
C GLY A 155 -0.22 -8.41 0.51
N LEU A 156 -0.02 -7.18 1.01
CA LEU A 156 0.53 -6.08 0.22
C LEU A 156 2.02 -6.26 -0.08
N ASN A 157 2.79 -6.83 0.85
CA ASN A 157 4.20 -7.15 0.63
C ASN A 157 4.39 -8.19 -0.49
N ALA A 158 3.47 -9.14 -0.65
CA ALA A 158 3.51 -10.04 -1.80
C ALA A 158 3.39 -9.28 -3.14
N GLY A 159 2.58 -8.21 -3.18
CA GLY A 159 2.53 -7.31 -4.33
C GLY A 159 3.83 -6.52 -4.54
N LEU A 160 4.49 -6.09 -3.47
CA LEU A 160 5.82 -5.46 -3.54
C LEU A 160 6.86 -6.46 -4.07
N GLU A 161 6.88 -7.68 -3.56
CA GLU A 161 7.80 -8.73 -4.01
C GLU A 161 7.64 -9.01 -5.51
N ALA A 162 6.41 -9.10 -6.03
CA ALA A 162 6.15 -9.25 -7.46
C ALA A 162 6.74 -8.08 -8.28
N LEU A 163 6.63 -6.83 -7.81
CA LEU A 163 7.25 -5.69 -8.46
C LEU A 163 8.78 -5.78 -8.46
N LEU A 164 9.38 -6.19 -7.34
CA LEU A 164 10.83 -6.34 -7.21
C LEU A 164 11.36 -7.46 -8.14
N GLU A 165 10.65 -8.59 -8.23
CA GLU A 165 10.98 -9.69 -9.15
C GLU A 165 10.91 -9.26 -10.62
N ALA A 166 9.99 -8.33 -10.95
CA ALA A 166 9.90 -7.70 -12.27
C ALA A 166 10.96 -6.61 -12.51
N GLY A 167 11.91 -6.43 -11.59
CA GLY A 167 13.03 -5.49 -11.72
C GLY A 167 12.73 -4.05 -11.30
N VAL A 168 11.62 -3.81 -10.62
CA VAL A 168 11.30 -2.49 -10.05
C VAL A 168 12.19 -2.23 -8.84
N GLU A 169 12.81 -1.06 -8.77
CA GLU A 169 13.61 -0.65 -7.60
C GLU A 169 12.69 -0.13 -6.49
N CYS A 170 12.94 -0.53 -5.25
CA CYS A 170 12.29 0.03 -4.07
C CYS A 170 13.34 0.53 -3.07
N LYS A 171 13.47 1.85 -2.95
CA LYS A 171 14.35 2.51 -1.95
C LYS A 171 13.60 2.82 -0.66
N ARG A 172 12.32 3.15 -0.78
CA ARG A 172 11.44 3.49 0.33
C ARG A 172 9.98 3.32 -0.07
N ILE A 173 9.13 3.18 0.94
CA ILE A 173 7.69 3.12 0.77
C ILE A 173 7.06 4.45 1.20
N ILE A 174 6.08 4.91 0.47
CA ILE A 174 5.16 5.98 0.88
C ILE A 174 3.82 5.31 1.20
N LEU A 175 3.46 5.28 2.48
CA LEU A 175 2.27 4.62 2.98
C LEU A 175 1.11 5.61 3.07
N VAL A 176 0.03 5.37 2.33
CA VAL A 176 -1.13 6.26 2.25
C VAL A 176 -2.45 5.50 2.49
N GLY A 177 -3.54 6.25 2.59
CA GLY A 177 -4.88 5.69 2.84
C GLY A 177 -5.29 5.75 4.30
N GLY A 178 -6.56 5.46 4.58
CA GLY A 178 -7.12 5.65 5.92
C GLY A 178 -6.42 4.83 7.01
N ALA A 179 -6.07 3.57 6.73
CA ALA A 179 -5.40 2.71 7.70
C ALA A 179 -3.93 3.12 7.97
N ALA A 180 -3.30 3.91 7.09
CA ALA A 180 -1.96 4.45 7.32
C ALA A 180 -1.86 5.42 8.50
N ALA A 181 -2.99 5.92 9.00
CA ALA A 181 -3.03 6.75 10.21
C ALA A 181 -2.81 5.95 11.51
N SER A 182 -2.97 4.62 11.49
CA SER A 182 -2.80 3.76 12.67
C SER A 182 -1.32 3.62 13.06
N PRO A 183 -0.92 3.96 14.29
CA PRO A 183 0.45 3.77 14.76
C PRO A 183 0.95 2.33 14.64
N ALA A 184 0.09 1.33 14.90
CA ALA A 184 0.45 -0.07 14.76
C ALA A 184 0.71 -0.44 13.29
N VAL A 185 -0.11 0.05 12.37
CA VAL A 185 0.10 -0.18 10.93
C VAL A 185 1.43 0.42 10.48
N GLN A 186 1.76 1.63 10.92
CA GLN A 186 3.03 2.29 10.59
C GLN A 186 4.23 1.50 11.10
N GLN A 187 4.23 1.12 12.38
CA GLN A 187 5.33 0.36 12.98
C GLN A 187 5.50 -1.01 12.31
N ILE A 188 4.42 -1.78 12.18
CA ILE A 188 4.44 -3.14 11.61
C ILE A 188 4.81 -3.09 10.12
N ALA A 189 4.49 -2.02 9.40
CA ALA A 189 4.95 -1.81 8.02
C ALA A 189 6.48 -1.78 7.93
N GLY A 190 7.18 -1.10 8.84
CA GLY A 190 8.65 -1.11 8.93
C GLY A 190 9.23 -2.50 9.22
N GLU A 191 8.50 -3.32 10.01
CA GLU A 191 8.89 -4.68 10.36
C GLU A 191 8.72 -5.67 9.18
N ILE A 192 7.79 -5.41 8.26
CA ILE A 192 7.46 -6.30 7.13
C ILE A 192 8.20 -5.91 5.87
N PHE A 193 8.12 -4.65 5.44
CA PHE A 193 8.66 -4.22 4.15
C PHE A 193 10.19 -4.17 4.12
N GLY A 194 10.85 -3.91 5.24
CA GLY A 194 12.30 -3.94 5.33
C GLY A 194 13.02 -2.80 4.61
N VAL A 195 12.30 -1.74 4.26
CA VAL A 195 12.80 -0.46 3.74
C VAL A 195 12.16 0.69 4.53
N PRO A 196 12.71 1.91 4.51
CA PRO A 196 12.10 3.05 5.18
C PRO A 196 10.66 3.30 4.71
N VAL A 197 9.76 3.56 5.65
CA VAL A 197 8.35 3.84 5.38
C VAL A 197 8.04 5.29 5.74
N LEU A 198 7.67 6.08 4.76
CA LEU A 198 7.29 7.48 4.91
C LEU A 198 5.77 7.61 5.03
N ILE A 199 5.33 8.38 5.99
CA ILE A 199 3.92 8.70 6.20
C ILE A 199 3.70 10.17 5.88
N PRO A 200 3.07 10.51 4.75
CA PRO A 200 2.80 11.90 4.42
C PRO A 200 1.62 12.44 5.24
N THR A 201 1.57 13.77 5.39
CA THR A 201 0.39 14.44 5.97
C THR A 201 -0.85 14.01 5.21
N PRO A 202 -1.92 13.58 5.89
CA PRO A 202 -3.16 13.19 5.23
C PRO A 202 -3.67 14.26 4.26
N GLY A 203 -4.05 13.86 3.05
CA GLY A 203 -4.47 14.81 2.02
C GLY A 203 -5.00 14.12 0.76
N GLU A 204 -5.54 14.94 -0.13
CA GLU A 204 -6.14 14.51 -1.40
C GLU A 204 -5.05 14.45 -2.50
N TYR A 205 -4.22 13.42 -2.49
CA TYR A 205 -3.05 13.32 -3.37
C TYR A 205 -3.41 13.23 -4.85
N VAL A 206 -4.54 12.61 -5.19
CA VAL A 206 -5.07 12.56 -6.56
C VAL A 206 -5.39 13.98 -7.05
N ALA A 207 -6.10 14.76 -6.24
CA ALA A 207 -6.41 16.15 -6.55
C ALA A 207 -5.15 17.02 -6.62
N ASN A 208 -4.18 16.79 -5.71
CA ASN A 208 -2.87 17.46 -5.75
C ASN A 208 -2.11 17.16 -7.04
N GLY A 209 -2.16 15.92 -7.53
CA GLY A 209 -1.54 15.54 -8.79
C GLY A 209 -2.17 16.24 -10.00
N ALA A 210 -3.51 16.27 -10.03
CA ALA A 210 -4.24 17.01 -11.05
C ALA A 210 -3.91 18.52 -11.02
N ALA A 211 -3.83 19.11 -9.81
CA ALA A 211 -3.44 20.51 -9.63
C ALA A 211 -2.00 20.76 -10.10
N ARG A 212 -1.06 19.85 -9.83
CA ARG A 212 0.33 19.93 -10.34
C ARG A 212 0.39 19.90 -11.86
N GLN A 213 -0.38 19.03 -12.51
CA GLN A 213 -0.46 19.00 -13.97
C GLN A 213 -0.99 20.32 -14.52
N ALA A 214 -2.12 20.80 -13.99
CA ALA A 214 -2.74 22.06 -14.43
C ALA A 214 -1.78 23.25 -14.24
N ALA A 215 -1.14 23.35 -13.08
CA ALA A 215 -0.15 24.40 -12.80
C ALA A 215 1.06 24.31 -13.74
N SER A 216 1.54 23.11 -14.04
CA SER A 216 2.69 22.90 -14.95
C SER A 216 2.35 23.39 -16.36
N VAL A 217 1.15 23.07 -16.86
CA VAL A 217 0.67 23.54 -18.16
C VAL A 217 0.50 25.06 -18.18
N ALA A 218 -0.05 25.66 -17.12
CA ALA A 218 -0.22 27.11 -17.01
C ALA A 218 1.12 27.84 -17.02
N LEU A 219 2.10 27.33 -16.27
CA LEU A 219 3.43 27.93 -16.11
C LEU A 219 4.39 27.62 -17.26
N GLY A 220 4.09 26.63 -18.12
CA GLY A 220 5.00 26.16 -19.17
C GLY A 220 6.26 25.48 -18.64
N ARG A 221 6.27 25.05 -17.36
CA ARG A 221 7.36 24.33 -16.69
C ARG A 221 6.80 23.43 -15.61
N ALA A 222 7.58 22.46 -15.15
CA ALA A 222 7.17 21.60 -14.05
C ALA A 222 6.83 22.43 -12.79
N ALA A 223 5.62 22.25 -12.27
CA ALA A 223 5.19 22.81 -11.01
C ALA A 223 5.44 21.79 -9.91
N THR A 224 6.20 22.16 -8.90
CA THR A 224 6.51 21.31 -7.75
C THR A 224 6.28 22.06 -6.46
N TRP A 225 5.78 21.35 -5.45
CA TRP A 225 5.71 21.79 -4.07
C TRP A 225 5.95 20.60 -3.15
N PRO A 226 6.55 20.80 -1.97
CA PRO A 226 6.84 19.71 -1.06
C PRO A 226 5.55 19.11 -0.50
N VAL A 227 5.57 17.79 -0.26
CA VAL A 227 4.60 17.11 0.58
C VAL A 227 5.25 16.86 1.93
N ALA A 228 4.63 17.35 2.99
CA ALA A 228 5.16 17.17 4.34
C ALA A 228 4.98 15.70 4.76
N MET A 229 6.03 15.12 5.35
CA MET A 229 5.98 13.82 6.01
C MET A 229 5.76 14.05 7.51
N ILE A 230 4.77 13.38 8.07
CA ILE A 230 4.46 13.45 9.50
C ILE A 230 5.23 12.41 10.30
N ASN A 231 5.66 11.34 9.65
CA ASN A 231 6.45 10.28 10.27
C ASN A 231 7.36 9.58 9.25
N GLU A 232 8.45 9.01 9.75
CA GLU A 232 9.35 8.14 9.01
C GLU A 232 9.70 6.96 9.91
N ILE A 233 9.35 5.75 9.47
CA ILE A 233 9.62 4.52 10.19
C ILE A 233 10.86 3.87 9.57
N SER A 234 11.86 3.61 10.41
CA SER A 234 13.06 2.90 10.00
C SER A 234 12.75 1.46 9.61
N ALA A 235 13.52 0.93 8.67
CA ALA A 235 13.48 -0.48 8.32
C ALA A 235 13.95 -1.35 9.49
N THR A 236 13.07 -2.21 9.99
CA THR A 236 13.37 -3.13 11.11
C THR A 236 12.88 -4.54 10.78
N LYS A 237 13.17 -5.03 9.57
CA LYS A 237 12.60 -6.28 9.02
C LYS A 237 12.66 -7.44 10.01
N VAL A 238 11.49 -8.00 10.33
CA VAL A 238 11.31 -9.19 11.17
C VAL A 238 10.93 -10.37 10.29
N ALA A 239 11.92 -11.17 9.89
CA ALA A 239 11.73 -12.28 8.95
C ALA A 239 10.69 -13.32 9.41
N LEU A 240 10.50 -13.48 10.73
CA LEU A 240 9.51 -14.38 11.31
C LEU A 240 8.10 -14.13 10.78
N ILE A 241 7.69 -12.85 10.64
CA ILE A 241 6.33 -12.47 10.21
C ILE A 241 6.07 -12.99 8.79
N SER A 242 6.97 -12.67 7.85
CA SER A 242 6.83 -13.09 6.45
C SER A 242 6.91 -14.62 6.30
N GLN A 243 7.77 -15.29 7.08
CA GLN A 243 7.90 -16.76 7.07
C GLN A 243 6.63 -17.46 7.55
N GLN A 244 6.03 -16.98 8.65
CA GLN A 244 4.76 -17.50 9.15
C GLN A 244 3.63 -17.29 8.16
N TYR A 245 3.53 -16.08 7.60
CA TYR A 245 2.51 -15.75 6.61
C TYR A 245 2.63 -16.60 5.34
N SER A 246 3.82 -16.68 4.74
CA SER A 246 4.04 -17.49 3.54
C SER A 246 3.70 -18.96 3.75
N LYS A 247 4.04 -19.51 4.91
CA LYS A 247 3.68 -20.89 5.27
C LYS A 247 2.16 -21.08 5.38
N ALA A 248 1.44 -20.13 5.95
CA ALA A 248 -0.01 -20.19 6.08
C ALA A 248 -0.70 -19.99 4.73
N ALA A 249 -0.23 -19.03 3.92
CA ALA A 249 -0.78 -18.73 2.60
C ALA A 249 -0.53 -19.84 1.56
N ALA A 250 0.50 -20.67 1.74
CA ALA A 250 0.78 -21.82 0.87
C ALA A 250 -0.31 -22.93 0.91
N ASN A 251 -1.29 -22.82 1.80
CA ASN A 251 -2.43 -23.74 1.86
C ASN A 251 -3.57 -23.37 0.88
N TYR A 252 -3.41 -22.30 0.13
CA TYR A 252 -4.34 -21.82 -0.89
C TYR A 252 -3.80 -22.09 -2.30
#